data_7a27382b5d1752f75d4858cddfde0cd8
#
_entry.id   7a27382b5d1752f75d4858cddfde0cd8
#
_cell.length_a   1.000
_cell.length_b   1.000
_cell.length_c   1.000
_cell.angle_alpha   90.00
_cell.angle_beta   90.00
_cell.angle_gamma   90.00
#
_symmetry.space_group_name_H-M   'P 1'
#
loop_
_entity.id
_entity.type
_entity.pdbx_description
1 polymer ?
#
loop_
_entity_poly.entity_id
_entity_poly.type
_entity_poly.pdbx_seq_one_letter_code
_entity_poly.pdbx_strand_id
1 'polypeptide(L)'
;MPEPFLLLAMALVLDAALGDMTWLFRHIPHPVVLVGGLIGALDRKLNRRGDAARLVRGAIVVAMVVAISAWFGWAVHRVAQSVPHAWLAELAFAVVLLAQRGLYVHVRDVGSALAQDGLGAGRAAVSHIVGRDVSALDEHGVSRAAIETLAENFADGVVAPVVWYAVFGLPGI
;
A
#
# COMPACT_ATOMS: atom_id res chain seq x y z
N MET A 1 -7.76 25.72 -1.75
CA MET A 1 -7.15 24.40 -1.62
C MET A 1 -5.71 24.58 -1.14
N PRO A 2 -5.16 23.79 -0.22
CA PRO A 2 -3.75 23.80 0.13
C PRO A 2 -2.85 23.45 -1.07
N GLU A 3 -1.61 23.92 -1.06
CA GLU A 3 -0.61 23.53 -2.05
C GLU A 3 -0.37 22.01 -2.03
N PRO A 4 -0.16 21.35 -3.19
CA PRO A 4 -0.03 19.88 -3.26
C PRO A 4 1.05 19.31 -2.34
N PHE A 5 2.20 19.97 -2.23
CA PHE A 5 3.28 19.53 -1.34
C PHE A 5 2.93 19.68 0.14
N LEU A 6 2.17 20.71 0.51
CA LEU A 6 1.65 20.86 1.87
C LEU A 6 0.66 19.74 2.18
N LEU A 7 -0.21 19.38 1.24
CA LEU A 7 -1.18 18.31 1.38
C LEU A 7 -0.48 16.95 1.55
N LEU A 8 0.56 16.69 0.75
CA LEU A 8 1.41 15.51 0.88
C LEU A 8 2.10 15.45 2.24
N ALA A 9 2.69 16.57 2.69
CA ALA A 9 3.34 16.63 4.00
C ALA A 9 2.34 16.39 5.14
N MET A 10 1.15 16.95 5.06
CA MET A 10 0.05 16.67 6.01
C MET A 10 -0.34 15.19 5.99
N ALA A 11 -0.44 14.57 4.81
CA ALA A 11 -0.76 13.15 4.68
C ALA A 11 0.30 12.27 5.33
N LEU A 12 1.59 12.55 5.12
CA LEU A 12 2.70 11.82 5.75
C LEU A 12 2.68 11.95 7.28
N VAL A 13 2.44 13.15 7.81
CA VAL A 13 2.34 13.37 9.26
C VAL A 13 1.13 12.64 9.85
N LEU A 14 -0.01 12.69 9.16
CA LEU A 14 -1.23 12.02 9.62
C LEU A 14 -1.10 10.50 9.57
N ASP A 15 -0.52 9.93 8.51
CA ASP A 15 -0.25 8.49 8.46
C ASP A 15 0.71 8.06 9.57
N ALA A 16 1.78 8.81 9.82
CA ALA A 16 2.71 8.53 10.92
C ALA A 16 2.03 8.57 12.30
N ALA A 17 1.02 9.43 12.48
CA ALA A 17 0.29 9.58 13.74
C ALA A 17 -0.84 8.56 13.90
N LEU A 18 -1.66 8.37 12.87
CA LEU A 18 -2.89 7.56 12.94
C LEU A 18 -2.63 6.07 12.64
N GLY A 19 -1.75 5.79 11.68
CA GLY A 19 -1.46 4.43 11.21
C GLY A 19 -2.64 3.78 10.50
N ASP A 20 -2.63 2.45 10.48
CA ASP A 20 -3.67 1.63 9.85
C ASP A 20 -5.00 1.86 10.56
N MET A 21 -5.89 2.61 9.96
CA MET A 21 -7.23 2.93 10.48
C MET A 21 -8.13 1.67 10.46
N THR A 22 -7.72 0.63 11.21
CA THR A 22 -8.40 -0.68 11.23
C THR A 22 -9.87 -0.57 11.64
N TRP A 23 -10.21 0.42 12.48
CA TRP A 23 -11.60 0.72 12.86
C TRP A 23 -12.45 1.15 11.65
N LEU A 24 -11.88 1.89 10.70
CA LEU A 24 -12.54 2.32 9.46
C LEU A 24 -12.71 1.14 8.50
N PHE A 25 -11.64 0.36 8.31
CA PHE A 25 -11.59 -0.74 7.35
C PHE A 25 -12.29 -2.02 7.82
N ARG A 26 -12.86 -2.02 9.01
CA ARG A 26 -13.85 -3.04 9.42
C ARG A 26 -15.20 -2.86 8.72
N HIS A 27 -15.52 -1.65 8.28
CA HIS A 27 -16.83 -1.32 7.71
C HIS A 27 -16.75 -1.02 6.21
N ILE A 28 -15.62 -0.55 5.74
CA ILE A 28 -15.40 -0.16 4.34
C ILE A 28 -14.16 -0.91 3.84
N PRO A 29 -14.21 -1.56 2.66
CA PRO A 29 -13.02 -2.22 2.13
C PRO A 29 -11.92 -1.20 1.83
N HIS A 30 -10.68 -1.52 2.20
CA HIS A 30 -9.53 -0.68 1.87
C HIS A 30 -9.37 -0.55 0.35
N PRO A 31 -9.03 0.63 -0.21
CA PRO A 31 -8.87 0.81 -1.66
C PRO A 31 -7.97 -0.23 -2.33
N VAL A 32 -6.86 -0.59 -1.70
CA VAL A 32 -5.94 -1.64 -2.18
C VAL A 32 -6.63 -3.00 -2.32
N VAL A 33 -7.54 -3.35 -1.41
CA VAL A 33 -8.32 -4.60 -1.48
C VAL A 33 -9.26 -4.60 -2.68
N LEU A 34 -9.88 -3.44 -2.98
CA LEU A 34 -10.74 -3.29 -4.17
C LEU A 34 -9.94 -3.45 -5.46
N VAL A 35 -8.77 -2.81 -5.54
CA VAL A 35 -7.87 -2.94 -6.70
C VAL A 35 -7.35 -4.37 -6.83
N GLY A 36 -6.93 -5.00 -5.73
CA GLY A 36 -6.52 -6.41 -5.72
C GLY A 36 -7.63 -7.35 -6.17
N GLY A 37 -8.86 -7.10 -5.73
CA GLY A 37 -10.06 -7.84 -6.17
C GLY A 37 -10.32 -7.69 -7.67
N LEU A 38 -10.18 -6.49 -8.21
CA LEU A 38 -10.29 -6.21 -9.64
C LEU A 38 -9.22 -6.94 -10.44
N ILE A 39 -7.95 -6.85 -10.01
CA ILE A 39 -6.83 -7.57 -10.64
C ILE A 39 -7.10 -9.07 -10.65
N GLY A 40 -7.48 -9.66 -9.51
CA GLY A 40 -7.79 -11.08 -9.41
C GLY A 40 -8.99 -11.51 -10.29
N ALA A 41 -10.00 -10.66 -10.45
CA ALA A 41 -11.13 -10.94 -11.34
C ALA A 41 -10.71 -10.90 -12.82
N LEU A 42 -9.89 -9.94 -13.20
CA LEU A 42 -9.34 -9.80 -14.55
C LEU A 42 -8.36 -10.93 -14.87
N ASP A 43 -7.50 -11.31 -13.93
CA ASP A 43 -6.57 -12.42 -14.07
C ASP A 43 -7.32 -13.73 -14.35
N ARG A 44 -8.31 -14.08 -13.55
CA ARG A 44 -9.14 -15.28 -13.77
C ARG A 44 -9.83 -15.32 -15.14
N LYS A 45 -10.20 -14.15 -15.67
CA LYS A 45 -10.88 -14.07 -16.98
C LYS A 45 -9.91 -14.08 -18.16
N LEU A 46 -8.78 -13.43 -18.03
CA LEU A 46 -7.87 -13.12 -19.12
C LEU A 46 -6.62 -13.97 -19.14
N ASN A 47 -6.18 -14.51 -17.99
CA ASN A 47 -5.01 -15.37 -17.90
C ASN A 47 -5.31 -16.79 -18.39
N ARG A 48 -5.53 -16.92 -19.72
CA ARG A 48 -5.81 -18.18 -20.40
C ARG A 48 -4.57 -18.65 -21.15
N ARG A 49 -4.52 -19.93 -21.55
CA ARG A 49 -3.39 -20.60 -22.22
C ARG A 49 -2.85 -19.82 -23.43
N GLY A 50 -1.51 -19.82 -23.58
CA GLY A 50 -0.76 -19.20 -24.70
C GLY A 50 0.15 -18.06 -24.23
N ASP A 51 1.50 -18.25 -24.32
CA ASP A 51 2.46 -17.37 -23.64
C ASP A 51 2.48 -15.93 -24.19
N ALA A 52 2.54 -15.74 -25.49
CA ALA A 52 2.50 -14.40 -26.10
C ALA A 52 1.18 -13.67 -25.84
N ALA A 53 0.05 -14.39 -25.95
CA ALA A 53 -1.26 -13.84 -25.68
C ALA A 53 -1.45 -13.50 -24.19
N ARG A 54 -0.78 -14.22 -23.29
CA ARG A 54 -0.78 -13.95 -21.84
C ARG A 54 -0.08 -12.64 -21.52
N LEU A 55 1.10 -12.38 -22.12
CA LEU A 55 1.82 -11.12 -21.95
C LEU A 55 0.98 -9.91 -22.40
N VAL A 56 0.38 -9.98 -23.58
CA VAL A 56 -0.48 -8.89 -24.10
C VAL A 56 -1.68 -8.65 -23.19
N ARG A 57 -2.36 -9.69 -22.75
CA ARG A 57 -3.50 -9.57 -21.83
C ARG A 57 -3.08 -8.99 -20.47
N GLY A 58 -1.93 -9.42 -19.93
CA GLY A 58 -1.36 -8.85 -18.72
C GLY A 58 -1.09 -7.35 -18.86
N ALA A 59 -0.48 -6.93 -19.97
CA ALA A 59 -0.24 -5.52 -20.27
C ALA A 59 -1.55 -4.71 -20.35
N ILE A 60 -2.60 -5.29 -20.99
CA ILE A 60 -3.93 -4.66 -21.05
C ILE A 60 -4.52 -4.52 -19.63
N VAL A 61 -4.42 -5.55 -18.78
CA VAL A 61 -4.92 -5.48 -17.39
C VAL A 61 -4.20 -4.38 -16.61
N VAL A 62 -2.89 -4.30 -16.69
CA VAL A 62 -2.11 -3.23 -16.05
C VAL A 62 -2.56 -1.86 -16.54
N ALA A 63 -2.64 -1.68 -17.87
CA ALA A 63 -3.08 -0.41 -18.44
C ALA A 63 -4.51 -0.01 -18.00
N MET A 64 -5.43 -0.97 -17.93
CA MET A 64 -6.79 -0.73 -17.45
C MET A 64 -6.84 -0.35 -15.97
N VAL A 65 -6.11 -1.08 -15.11
CA VAL A 65 -6.08 -0.79 -13.68
C VAL A 65 -5.48 0.59 -13.42
N VAL A 66 -4.36 0.90 -14.07
CA VAL A 66 -3.71 2.23 -13.97
C VAL A 66 -4.66 3.33 -14.46
N ALA A 67 -5.31 3.15 -15.61
CA ALA A 67 -6.24 4.14 -16.15
C ALA A 67 -7.45 4.39 -15.22
N ILE A 68 -8.03 3.32 -14.66
CA ILE A 68 -9.17 3.43 -13.72
C ILE A 68 -8.73 4.14 -12.44
N SER A 69 -7.59 3.78 -11.86
CA SER A 69 -7.06 4.39 -10.64
C SER A 69 -6.73 5.86 -10.85
N ALA A 70 -6.03 6.19 -11.94
CA ALA A 70 -5.71 7.57 -12.29
C ALA A 70 -6.96 8.42 -12.55
N TRP A 71 -7.96 7.88 -13.26
CA TRP A 71 -9.23 8.55 -13.46
C TRP A 71 -9.97 8.81 -12.16
N PHE A 72 -10.00 7.84 -11.25
CA PHE A 72 -10.62 8.01 -9.94
C PHE A 72 -9.91 9.10 -9.13
N GLY A 73 -8.57 9.06 -9.04
CA GLY A 73 -7.77 10.08 -8.39
C GLY A 73 -7.99 11.48 -8.99
N TRP A 74 -8.07 11.56 -10.30
CA TRP A 74 -8.38 12.81 -11.00
C TRP A 74 -9.79 13.31 -10.65
N ALA A 75 -10.79 12.44 -10.62
CA ALA A 75 -12.16 12.81 -10.26
C ALA A 75 -12.25 13.37 -8.83
N VAL A 76 -11.60 12.72 -7.86
CA VAL A 76 -11.51 13.20 -6.48
C VAL A 76 -10.82 14.57 -6.42
N HIS A 77 -9.69 14.73 -7.10
CA HIS A 77 -8.96 15.99 -7.20
C HIS A 77 -9.81 17.11 -7.79
N ARG A 78 -10.57 16.83 -8.85
CA ARG A 78 -11.49 17.83 -9.47
C ARG A 78 -12.59 18.27 -8.50
N VAL A 79 -13.17 17.34 -7.74
CA VAL A 79 -14.15 17.67 -6.71
C VAL A 79 -13.50 18.47 -5.58
N ALA A 80 -12.29 18.11 -5.16
CA ALA A 80 -11.54 18.82 -4.13
C ALA A 80 -11.27 20.30 -4.51
N GLN A 81 -11.08 20.59 -5.80
CA GLN A 81 -10.90 21.95 -6.30
C GLN A 81 -12.22 22.75 -6.40
N SER A 82 -13.35 22.07 -6.63
CA SER A 82 -14.61 22.71 -6.99
C SER A 82 -15.52 22.98 -5.79
N VAL A 83 -15.34 22.24 -4.69
CA VAL A 83 -16.20 22.30 -3.50
C VAL A 83 -15.41 22.78 -2.28
N PRO A 84 -15.90 23.76 -1.52
CA PRO A 84 -15.24 24.19 -0.28
C PRO A 84 -15.00 23.01 0.68
N HIS A 85 -13.79 22.93 1.25
CA HIS A 85 -13.36 21.88 2.19
C HIS A 85 -13.26 20.46 1.60
N ALA A 86 -13.63 20.20 0.34
CA ALA A 86 -13.52 18.89 -0.26
C ALA A 86 -12.05 18.42 -0.45
N TRP A 87 -11.05 19.30 -0.31
CA TRP A 87 -9.64 18.94 -0.20
C TRP A 87 -9.34 17.98 0.97
N LEU A 88 -10.21 17.94 1.99
CA LEU A 88 -10.11 16.97 3.08
C LEU A 88 -10.32 15.53 2.60
N ALA A 89 -11.14 15.32 1.55
CA ALA A 89 -11.29 14.01 0.94
C ALA A 89 -10.00 13.59 0.22
N GLU A 90 -9.35 14.50 -0.51
CA GLU A 90 -8.06 14.23 -1.15
C GLU A 90 -7.00 13.90 -0.10
N LEU A 91 -6.93 14.66 0.98
CA LEU A 91 -6.05 14.39 2.10
C LEU A 91 -6.32 13.00 2.71
N ALA A 92 -7.58 12.66 2.94
CA ALA A 92 -7.96 11.36 3.50
C ALA A 92 -7.55 10.20 2.59
N PHE A 93 -7.74 10.34 1.26
CA PHE A 93 -7.27 9.33 0.32
C PHE A 93 -5.74 9.22 0.32
N ALA A 94 -5.01 10.35 0.34
CA ALA A 94 -3.56 10.33 0.39
C ALA A 94 -3.05 9.62 1.67
N VAL A 95 -3.65 9.90 2.84
CA VAL A 95 -3.31 9.22 4.11
C VAL A 95 -3.54 7.73 4.02
N VAL A 96 -4.68 7.30 3.48
CA VAL A 96 -5.07 5.88 3.39
C VAL A 96 -4.14 5.10 2.45
N LEU A 97 -3.57 5.75 1.44
CA LEU A 97 -2.69 5.11 0.46
C LEU A 97 -1.21 5.11 0.86
N LEU A 98 -0.86 5.73 2.00
CA LEU A 98 0.46 5.67 2.62
C LEU A 98 0.49 4.56 3.69
N ALA A 99 1.66 3.97 3.91
CA ALA A 99 1.80 2.80 4.79
C ALA A 99 2.99 2.90 5.77
N GLN A 100 3.52 4.11 6.05
CA GLN A 100 4.75 4.23 6.85
C GLN A 100 4.57 3.79 8.32
N ARG A 101 3.44 4.13 8.94
CA ARG A 101 3.16 3.74 10.33
C ARG A 101 2.93 2.24 10.46
N GLY A 102 2.15 1.66 9.55
CA GLY A 102 1.90 0.22 9.52
C GLY A 102 3.21 -0.57 9.37
N LEU A 103 4.08 -0.16 8.45
CA LEU A 103 5.41 -0.77 8.26
C LEU A 103 6.28 -0.67 9.51
N TYR A 104 6.33 0.51 10.13
CA TYR A 104 7.07 0.70 11.37
C TYR A 104 6.59 -0.23 12.49
N VAL A 105 5.26 -0.32 12.68
CA VAL A 105 4.66 -1.17 13.72
C VAL A 105 4.97 -2.64 13.47
N HIS A 106 4.77 -3.12 12.26
CA HIS A 106 5.01 -4.53 11.92
C HIS A 106 6.47 -4.94 12.14
N VAL A 107 7.43 -4.13 11.68
CA VAL A 107 8.86 -4.45 11.85
C VAL A 107 9.29 -4.34 13.31
N ARG A 108 8.80 -3.34 14.03
CA ARG A 108 9.03 -3.20 15.48
C ARG A 108 8.52 -4.44 16.22
N ASP A 109 7.34 -4.92 15.88
CA ASP A 109 6.71 -6.08 16.54
C ASP A 109 7.50 -7.36 16.28
N VAL A 110 8.07 -7.55 15.07
CA VAL A 110 9.02 -8.66 14.81
C VAL A 110 10.26 -8.54 15.69
N GLY A 111 10.88 -7.35 15.75
CA GLY A 111 12.05 -7.12 16.57
C GLY A 111 11.78 -7.35 18.08
N SER A 112 10.64 -6.86 18.56
CA SER A 112 10.23 -7.04 19.96
C SER A 112 9.95 -8.51 20.29
N ALA A 113 9.22 -9.21 19.45
CA ALA A 113 8.92 -10.65 19.64
C ALA A 113 10.20 -11.49 19.64
N LEU A 114 11.13 -11.20 18.71
CA LEU A 114 12.41 -11.92 18.66
C LEU A 114 13.27 -11.68 19.90
N ALA A 115 13.32 -10.44 20.39
CA ALA A 115 14.17 -10.06 21.53
C ALA A 115 13.61 -10.49 22.88
N GLN A 116 12.29 -10.52 23.07
CA GLN A 116 11.64 -10.75 24.35
C GLN A 116 11.14 -12.19 24.52
N ASP A 117 10.58 -12.76 23.44
CA ASP A 117 9.87 -14.04 23.46
C ASP A 117 10.59 -15.14 22.66
N GLY A 118 11.73 -14.78 22.03
CA GLY A 118 12.61 -15.71 21.34
C GLY A 118 12.19 -16.07 19.92
N LEU A 119 12.92 -17.03 19.32
CA LEU A 119 12.84 -17.37 17.90
C LEU A 119 11.42 -17.80 17.44
N GLY A 120 10.70 -18.54 18.28
CA GLY A 120 9.34 -19.00 17.93
C GLY A 120 8.37 -17.84 17.72
N ALA A 121 8.39 -16.87 18.65
CA ALA A 121 7.59 -15.65 18.56
C ALA A 121 8.04 -14.75 17.40
N GLY A 122 9.34 -14.61 17.18
CA GLY A 122 9.89 -13.88 16.02
C GLY A 122 9.44 -14.47 14.69
N ARG A 123 9.44 -15.80 14.54
CA ARG A 123 8.89 -16.48 13.35
C ARG A 123 7.40 -16.22 13.17
N ALA A 124 6.62 -16.31 14.25
CA ALA A 124 5.19 -16.00 14.19
C ALA A 124 4.94 -14.56 13.76
N ALA A 125 5.64 -13.59 14.33
CA ALA A 125 5.51 -12.19 13.97
C ALA A 125 5.90 -11.93 12.50
N VAL A 126 7.04 -12.44 12.04
CA VAL A 126 7.49 -12.21 10.65
C VAL A 126 6.60 -12.90 9.63
N SER A 127 5.92 -14.00 9.98
CA SER A 127 4.99 -14.70 9.08
C SER A 127 3.79 -13.85 8.66
N HIS A 128 3.44 -12.82 9.42
CA HIS A 128 2.36 -11.90 9.08
C HIS A 128 2.73 -10.89 7.99
N ILE A 129 4.03 -10.70 7.73
CA ILE A 129 4.52 -9.69 6.77
C ILE A 129 5.28 -10.29 5.59
N VAL A 130 5.57 -11.60 5.62
CA VAL A 130 6.22 -12.29 4.50
C VAL A 130 5.29 -13.34 3.90
N GLY A 131 5.34 -13.49 2.57
CA GLY A 131 4.53 -14.47 1.82
C GLY A 131 5.16 -15.86 1.72
N ARG A 132 6.21 -16.16 2.51
CA ARG A 132 6.96 -17.44 2.44
C ARG A 132 6.92 -18.20 3.75
N ASP A 133 7.25 -19.49 3.70
CA ASP A 133 7.43 -20.32 4.89
C ASP A 133 8.60 -19.80 5.72
N VAL A 134 8.36 -19.58 7.01
CA VAL A 134 9.33 -19.06 7.99
C VAL A 134 9.78 -20.10 9.00
N SER A 135 9.27 -21.33 8.92
CA SER A 135 9.49 -22.39 9.93
C SER A 135 10.95 -22.78 10.09
N ALA A 136 11.74 -22.70 9.02
CA ALA A 136 13.15 -23.04 9.00
C ALA A 136 14.11 -21.86 9.27
N LEU A 137 13.60 -20.61 9.43
CA LEU A 137 14.46 -19.44 9.65
C LEU A 137 15.06 -19.46 11.06
N ASP A 138 16.35 -19.21 11.18
CA ASP A 138 17.02 -18.84 12.43
C ASP A 138 16.79 -17.36 12.76
N GLU A 139 17.37 -16.85 13.84
CA GLU A 139 17.22 -15.44 14.26
C GLU A 139 17.73 -14.47 13.19
N HIS A 140 18.84 -14.80 12.54
CA HIS A 140 19.36 -13.99 11.44
C HIS A 140 18.44 -14.05 10.21
N GLY A 141 17.86 -15.19 9.93
CA GLY A 141 16.88 -15.38 8.86
C GLY A 141 15.61 -14.58 9.09
N VAL A 142 15.08 -14.55 10.31
CA VAL A 142 13.92 -13.74 10.71
C VAL A 142 14.22 -12.24 10.55
N SER A 143 15.37 -11.79 11.07
CA SER A 143 15.80 -10.39 10.97
C SER A 143 15.99 -9.96 9.52
N ARG A 144 16.65 -10.80 8.70
CA ARG A 144 16.82 -10.55 7.27
C ARG A 144 15.48 -10.47 6.55
N ALA A 145 14.57 -11.39 6.80
CA ALA A 145 13.24 -11.40 6.18
C ALA A 145 12.46 -10.13 6.52
N ALA A 146 12.52 -9.67 7.78
CA ALA A 146 11.88 -8.42 8.19
C ALA A 146 12.48 -7.20 7.47
N ILE A 147 13.83 -7.13 7.34
CA ILE A 147 14.52 -6.02 6.63
C ILE A 147 14.19 -6.02 5.14
N GLU A 148 14.22 -7.19 4.49
CA GLU A 148 13.88 -7.35 3.07
C GLU A 148 12.45 -6.85 2.80
N THR A 149 11.49 -7.34 3.61
CA THR A 149 10.08 -6.94 3.50
C THR A 149 9.88 -5.45 3.79
N LEU A 150 10.59 -4.91 4.80
CA LEU A 150 10.55 -3.47 5.08
C LEU A 150 11.04 -2.67 3.87
N ALA A 151 12.17 -3.03 3.28
CA ALA A 151 12.75 -2.31 2.16
C ALA A 151 11.82 -2.32 0.93
N GLU A 152 11.23 -3.47 0.61
CA GLU A 152 10.28 -3.63 -0.48
C GLU A 152 9.01 -2.81 -0.22
N ASN A 153 8.35 -3.04 0.90
CA ASN A 153 7.10 -2.35 1.22
C ASN A 153 7.28 -0.85 1.47
N PHE A 154 8.45 -0.40 1.95
CA PHE A 154 8.74 1.02 2.06
C PHE A 154 8.91 1.67 0.68
N ALA A 155 9.56 1.00 -0.25
CA ALA A 155 9.64 1.49 -1.63
C ALA A 155 8.24 1.61 -2.26
N ASP A 156 7.38 0.60 -2.07
CA ASP A 156 6.07 0.53 -2.72
C ASP A 156 4.98 1.31 -1.97
N GLY A 157 4.98 1.29 -0.66
CA GLY A 157 3.93 1.90 0.17
C GLY A 157 4.25 3.31 0.70
N VAL A 158 5.48 3.82 0.48
CA VAL A 158 5.86 5.17 0.91
C VAL A 158 6.57 5.93 -0.21
N VAL A 159 7.70 5.42 -0.69
CA VAL A 159 8.53 6.17 -1.66
C VAL A 159 7.79 6.35 -2.99
N ALA A 160 7.26 5.28 -3.57
CA ALA A 160 6.54 5.37 -4.84
C ALA A 160 5.30 6.27 -4.74
N PRO A 161 4.39 6.12 -3.74
CA PRO A 161 3.28 7.05 -3.53
C PRO A 161 3.71 8.50 -3.40
N VAL A 162 4.75 8.81 -2.63
CA VAL A 162 5.26 10.18 -2.46
C VAL A 162 5.79 10.74 -3.77
N VAL A 163 6.59 9.98 -4.50
CA VAL A 163 7.16 10.41 -5.80
C VAL A 163 6.05 10.65 -6.81
N TRP A 164 5.14 9.72 -6.96
CA TRP A 164 4.06 9.82 -7.95
C TRP A 164 3.04 10.89 -7.58
N TYR A 165 2.74 11.09 -6.30
CA TYR A 165 1.92 12.22 -5.86
C TYR A 165 2.62 13.57 -6.15
N ALA A 166 3.92 13.68 -5.91
CA ALA A 166 4.67 14.89 -6.19
C ALA A 166 4.66 15.27 -7.68
N VAL A 167 4.59 14.27 -8.59
CA VAL A 167 4.60 14.48 -10.04
C VAL A 167 3.19 14.69 -10.61
N PHE A 168 2.21 13.89 -10.17
CA PHE A 168 0.88 13.84 -10.77
C PHE A 168 -0.27 14.17 -9.80
N GLY A 169 0.02 14.48 -8.53
CA GLY A 169 -1.00 14.65 -7.49
C GLY A 169 -1.70 13.32 -7.15
N LEU A 170 -2.93 13.39 -6.65
CA LEU A 170 -3.71 12.21 -6.28
C LEU A 170 -3.90 11.18 -7.42
N PRO A 171 -3.99 11.53 -8.71
CA PRO A 171 -3.98 10.55 -9.79
C PRO A 171 -2.74 9.65 -9.85
N GLY A 172 -1.61 10.09 -9.29
CA GLY A 172 -0.35 9.36 -9.33
C GLY A 172 -0.17 8.35 -8.20
N ILE A 173 -0.80 8.57 -7.07
CA ILE A 173 -0.69 7.73 -5.88
C ILE A 173 -1.57 6.46 -6.01
#